data_804a52986ec98bd3d02f695204f7bb09
#
_entry.id   804a52986ec98bd3d02f695204f7bb09
#
_cell.length_a   1.000
_cell.length_b   1.000
_cell.length_c   1.000
_cell.angle_alpha   90.00
_cell.angle_beta   90.00
_cell.angle_gamma   90.00
#
_symmetry.space_group_name_H-M   'P 1'
#
loop_
_entity.id
_entity.type
_entity.pdbx_description
1 polymer ?
#
loop_
_entity_poly.entity_id
_entity_poly.type
_entity_poly.pdbx_seq_one_letter_code
_entity_poly.pdbx_strand_id
1 'polypeptide(L)'
;MGIFSKLFGKKEEEQKVGGMEDFMTLIRVYFQAVMAADLGITNLAALPDLRTFKATLKVPTQNNKLGLAEKSRCKKMLKDLYDMDDDFTREIEQSIRKRCKKVQDIQTYMYQFSGFTQDLMMLTGNLMKFKLRVPSFFKSAIRTMTEKTVNDIFTKNDFSDPGVMKTVVAIRQYAQKLGFSQQWTTNFVYRVVMLAKKEKQPQG
;
A
#
# COMPACT_ATOMS: atom_id res chain seq x y z
N MET A 1 -15.37 8.02 14.15
CA MET A 1 -15.67 6.78 13.38
C MET A 1 -14.45 6.42 12.58
N GLY A 2 -13.88 5.23 12.79
CA GLY A 2 -12.61 4.84 12.22
C GLY A 2 -12.70 4.55 10.72
N ILE A 3 -11.56 4.68 10.03
CA ILE A 3 -11.35 4.42 8.60
C ILE A 3 -11.94 3.06 8.18
N PHE A 4 -11.84 2.05 9.04
CA PHE A 4 -12.38 0.71 8.80
C PHE A 4 -13.92 0.65 8.68
N SER A 5 -14.66 1.53 9.34
CA SER A 5 -16.12 1.55 9.22
C SER A 5 -16.60 2.03 7.85
N LYS A 6 -15.80 2.86 7.16
CA LYS A 6 -16.08 3.30 5.78
C LYS A 6 -15.78 2.22 4.74
N LEU A 7 -14.77 1.38 4.99
CA LEU A 7 -14.39 0.28 4.09
C LEU A 7 -15.29 -0.96 4.24
N PHE A 8 -15.90 -1.15 5.42
CA PHE A 8 -16.50 -2.45 5.79
C PHE A 8 -17.93 -2.39 6.33
N GLY A 9 -18.48 -1.19 6.50
CA GLY A 9 -19.80 -1.01 7.09
C GLY A 9 -20.89 -0.80 6.07
N LYS A 10 -21.59 -1.82 5.76
CA LYS A 10 -22.95 -2.04 5.25
C LYS A 10 -23.04 -2.91 3.98
N LYS A 11 -24.14 -3.68 3.94
CA LYS A 11 -24.60 -4.53 2.84
C LYS A 11 -24.53 -3.80 1.49
N GLU A 12 -24.00 -4.50 0.48
CA GLU A 12 -24.28 -4.39 -0.97
C GLU A 12 -24.45 -3.00 -1.64
N GLU A 13 -24.10 -1.90 -0.98
CA GLU A 13 -23.83 -0.64 -1.68
C GLU A 13 -22.46 -0.78 -2.36
N GLU A 14 -22.36 -0.39 -3.62
CA GLU A 14 -21.11 -0.32 -4.41
C GLU A 14 -19.94 0.05 -3.49
N GLN A 15 -19.00 -0.87 -3.30
CA GLN A 15 -17.83 -0.62 -2.45
C GLN A 15 -17.04 0.51 -3.08
N LYS A 16 -17.28 1.75 -2.62
CA LYS A 16 -16.52 2.91 -3.08
C LYS A 16 -15.04 2.63 -2.83
N VAL A 17 -14.25 2.74 -3.88
CA VAL A 17 -12.79 2.69 -3.79
C VAL A 17 -12.35 3.72 -2.76
N GLY A 18 -11.72 3.26 -1.68
CA GLY A 18 -11.16 4.13 -0.65
C GLY A 18 -10.03 4.99 -1.19
N GLY A 19 -9.67 6.03 -0.44
CA GLY A 19 -8.57 6.91 -0.78
C GLY A 19 -7.19 6.30 -0.53
N MET A 20 -6.18 7.15 -0.63
CA MET A 20 -4.78 6.78 -0.40
C MET A 20 -4.55 6.25 1.02
N GLU A 21 -5.16 6.88 2.03
CA GLU A 21 -5.01 6.49 3.42
C GLU A 21 -5.62 5.10 3.70
N ASP A 22 -6.79 4.83 3.11
CA ASP A 22 -7.45 3.53 3.19
C ASP A 22 -6.60 2.43 2.52
N PHE A 23 -6.03 2.74 1.35
CA PHE A 23 -5.11 1.83 0.66
C PHE A 23 -3.88 1.50 1.50
N MET A 24 -3.22 2.52 2.07
CA MET A 24 -2.04 2.34 2.92
C MET A 24 -2.37 1.54 4.18
N THR A 25 -3.54 1.75 4.75
CA THR A 25 -4.02 0.98 5.90
C THR A 25 -4.26 -0.48 5.52
N LEU A 26 -4.89 -0.73 4.37
CA LEU A 26 -5.11 -2.10 3.88
C LEU A 26 -3.78 -2.83 3.63
N ILE A 27 -2.77 -2.16 3.09
CA ILE A 27 -1.43 -2.73 2.92
C ILE A 27 -0.80 -3.11 4.26
N ARG A 28 -0.88 -2.25 5.28
CA ARG A 28 -0.38 -2.58 6.64
C ARG A 28 -1.08 -3.77 7.24
N VAL A 29 -2.42 -3.81 7.13
CA VAL A 29 -3.21 -4.97 7.58
C VAL A 29 -2.78 -6.24 6.85
N TYR A 30 -2.58 -6.15 5.54
CA TYR A 30 -2.16 -7.29 4.74
C TYR A 30 -0.79 -7.83 5.19
N PHE A 31 0.19 -6.94 5.43
CA PHE A 31 1.50 -7.36 5.97
C PHE A 31 1.35 -8.11 7.29
N GLN A 32 0.56 -7.57 8.20
CA GLN A 32 0.34 -8.20 9.51
C GLN A 32 -0.44 -9.51 9.40
N ALA A 33 -1.38 -9.61 8.47
CA ALA A 33 -2.11 -10.85 8.20
C ALA A 33 -1.19 -11.94 7.61
N VAL A 34 -0.25 -11.57 6.72
CA VAL A 34 0.79 -12.48 6.21
C VAL A 34 1.71 -12.94 7.35
N MET A 35 2.15 -12.03 8.22
CA MET A 35 2.99 -12.37 9.38
C MET A 35 2.28 -13.34 10.32
N ALA A 36 0.99 -13.11 10.59
CA ALA A 36 0.20 -14.01 11.42
C ALA A 36 0.03 -15.39 10.77
N ALA A 37 -0.39 -15.41 9.50
CA ALA A 37 -0.72 -16.65 8.78
C ALA A 37 0.51 -17.50 8.43
N ASP A 38 1.57 -16.85 7.94
CA ASP A 38 2.72 -17.53 7.36
C ASP A 38 3.87 -17.74 8.36
N LEU A 39 3.99 -16.88 9.39
CA LEU A 39 5.02 -16.98 10.43
C LEU A 39 4.48 -17.47 11.77
N GLY A 40 3.16 -17.71 11.88
CA GLY A 40 2.54 -18.21 13.09
C GLY A 40 2.51 -17.22 14.26
N ILE A 41 2.51 -15.90 13.98
CA ILE A 41 2.46 -14.88 15.03
C ILE A 41 1.04 -14.80 15.56
N THR A 42 0.84 -15.18 16.81
CA THR A 42 -0.48 -15.22 17.46
C THR A 42 -0.76 -14.02 18.36
N ASN A 43 0.27 -13.25 18.74
CA ASN A 43 0.12 -12.11 19.61
C ASN A 43 -0.42 -10.90 18.83
N LEU A 44 -1.73 -10.65 18.92
CA LEU A 44 -2.39 -9.51 18.28
C LEU A 44 -1.94 -8.13 18.80
N ALA A 45 -1.30 -8.07 19.97
CA ALA A 45 -0.72 -6.81 20.46
C ALA A 45 0.49 -6.38 19.61
N ALA A 46 1.19 -7.34 19.01
CA ALA A 46 2.27 -7.07 18.04
C ALA A 46 1.73 -6.74 16.64
N LEU A 47 0.45 -6.91 16.38
CA LEU A 47 -0.22 -6.75 15.09
C LEU A 47 -1.46 -5.84 15.23
N PRO A 48 -1.29 -4.55 15.56
CA PRO A 48 -2.39 -3.67 15.94
C PRO A 48 -3.39 -3.41 14.83
N ASP A 49 -2.94 -3.27 13.59
CA ASP A 49 -3.83 -3.04 12.44
C ASP A 49 -4.67 -4.29 12.14
N LEU A 50 -4.05 -5.49 12.21
CA LEU A 50 -4.76 -6.76 12.04
C LEU A 50 -5.79 -6.98 13.14
N ARG A 51 -5.47 -6.64 14.39
CA ARG A 51 -6.40 -6.72 15.53
C ARG A 51 -7.64 -5.87 15.28
N THR A 52 -7.44 -4.62 14.85
CA THR A 52 -8.52 -3.69 14.54
C THR A 52 -9.36 -4.18 13.37
N PHE A 53 -8.73 -4.62 12.30
CA PHE A 53 -9.38 -5.18 11.13
C PHE A 53 -10.23 -6.40 11.45
N LYS A 54 -9.69 -7.35 12.23
CA LYS A 54 -10.40 -8.54 12.66
C LYS A 54 -11.66 -8.21 13.48
N ALA A 55 -11.56 -7.25 14.41
CA ALA A 55 -12.69 -6.79 15.21
C ALA A 55 -13.81 -6.18 14.32
N THR A 56 -13.44 -5.47 13.26
CA THR A 56 -14.38 -4.83 12.34
C THR A 56 -15.08 -5.83 11.42
N LEU A 57 -14.37 -6.85 10.95
CA LEU A 57 -14.92 -7.83 10.01
C LEU A 57 -15.92 -8.80 10.63
N LYS A 58 -15.94 -8.93 11.96
CA LYS A 58 -16.79 -9.93 12.67
C LYS A 58 -16.69 -11.33 12.06
N VAL A 59 -15.53 -11.69 11.47
CA VAL A 59 -15.33 -12.99 10.82
C VAL A 59 -15.24 -14.06 11.88
N PRO A 60 -16.09 -15.10 11.86
CA PRO A 60 -15.94 -16.25 12.75
C PRO A 60 -14.60 -16.92 12.44
N THR A 61 -13.76 -17.06 13.45
CA THR A 61 -12.50 -17.81 13.34
C THR A 61 -12.79 -19.30 13.34
N GLN A 62 -13.28 -19.84 12.23
CA GLN A 62 -13.62 -21.27 12.15
C GLN A 62 -12.42 -22.21 12.05
N ASN A 63 -11.22 -21.73 11.77
CA ASN A 63 -10.05 -22.58 11.61
C ASN A 63 -8.84 -21.99 12.34
N ASN A 64 -8.72 -22.02 13.59
CA ASN A 64 -7.54 -21.84 14.48
C ASN A 64 -6.23 -21.22 13.88
N LYS A 65 -6.22 -20.73 12.63
CA LYS A 65 -5.09 -20.06 12.00
C LYS A 65 -5.37 -18.58 11.91
N LEU A 66 -4.87 -17.85 12.89
CA LEU A 66 -4.89 -16.40 12.90
C LEU A 66 -4.30 -15.86 11.58
N GLY A 67 -4.97 -14.89 10.99
CA GLY A 67 -4.49 -14.17 9.82
C GLY A 67 -4.85 -14.79 8.45
N LEU A 68 -5.27 -16.05 8.38
CA LEU A 68 -5.51 -16.69 7.09
C LEU A 68 -6.75 -16.13 6.36
N ALA A 69 -7.85 -15.96 7.07
CA ALA A 69 -9.08 -15.38 6.52
C ALA A 69 -8.88 -13.89 6.20
N GLU A 70 -8.22 -13.17 7.08
CA GLU A 70 -7.88 -11.76 6.92
C GLU A 70 -6.92 -11.55 5.74
N LYS A 71 -5.91 -12.40 5.57
CA LYS A 71 -4.99 -12.40 4.44
C LYS A 71 -5.74 -12.55 3.11
N SER A 72 -6.63 -13.56 3.02
CA SER A 72 -7.44 -13.80 1.82
C SER A 72 -8.38 -12.63 1.52
N ARG A 73 -9.01 -12.06 2.55
CA ARG A 73 -9.89 -10.91 2.42
C ARG A 73 -9.14 -9.67 1.94
N CYS A 74 -8.01 -9.35 2.56
CA CYS A 74 -7.16 -8.22 2.14
C CYS A 74 -6.68 -8.39 0.70
N LYS A 75 -6.24 -9.58 0.32
CA LYS A 75 -5.82 -9.88 -1.05
C LYS A 75 -6.94 -9.61 -2.06
N LYS A 76 -8.16 -10.08 -1.77
CA LYS A 76 -9.33 -9.81 -2.60
C LYS A 76 -9.61 -8.32 -2.70
N MET A 77 -9.58 -7.59 -1.59
CA MET A 77 -9.82 -6.15 -1.57
C MET A 77 -8.75 -5.36 -2.32
N LEU A 78 -7.48 -5.73 -2.19
CA LEU A 78 -6.39 -5.11 -2.95
C LEU A 78 -6.60 -5.27 -4.46
N LYS A 79 -7.10 -6.42 -4.89
CA LYS A 79 -7.44 -6.70 -6.29
C LYS A 79 -8.67 -5.90 -6.73
N ASP A 80 -9.79 -6.05 -6.02
CA ASP A 80 -11.10 -5.55 -6.46
C ASP A 80 -11.21 -4.02 -6.35
N LEU A 81 -10.63 -3.41 -5.30
CA LEU A 81 -10.75 -1.97 -5.03
C LEU A 81 -9.57 -1.15 -5.58
N TYR A 82 -8.38 -1.74 -5.64
CA TYR A 82 -7.16 -1.01 -5.96
C TYR A 82 -6.41 -1.55 -7.16
N ASP A 83 -6.98 -2.57 -7.84
CA ASP A 83 -6.38 -3.14 -9.06
C ASP A 83 -4.93 -3.61 -8.84
N MET A 84 -4.67 -4.21 -7.66
CA MET A 84 -3.41 -4.85 -7.33
C MET A 84 -3.49 -6.33 -7.68
N ASP A 85 -2.63 -6.78 -8.58
CA ASP A 85 -2.62 -8.15 -9.06
C ASP A 85 -2.04 -9.16 -8.05
N ASP A 86 -2.08 -10.43 -8.44
CA ASP A 86 -1.55 -11.51 -7.61
C ASP A 86 -0.03 -11.46 -7.49
N ASP A 87 0.69 -10.91 -8.46
CA ASP A 87 2.14 -10.76 -8.41
C ASP A 87 2.55 -9.71 -7.38
N PHE A 88 1.80 -8.62 -7.29
CA PHE A 88 1.99 -7.61 -6.26
C PHE A 88 1.89 -8.20 -4.84
N THR A 89 0.84 -8.97 -4.57
CA THR A 89 0.64 -9.58 -3.25
C THR A 89 1.62 -10.71 -2.96
N ARG A 90 2.01 -11.49 -3.98
CA ARG A 90 3.00 -12.56 -3.89
C ARG A 90 4.38 -12.02 -3.50
N GLU A 91 4.78 -10.88 -4.04
CA GLU A 91 6.07 -10.27 -3.70
C GLU A 91 6.12 -9.83 -2.23
N ILE A 92 5.02 -9.29 -1.69
CA ILE A 92 4.89 -8.98 -0.26
C ILE A 92 5.08 -10.26 0.59
N GLU A 93 4.37 -11.33 0.24
CA GLU A 93 4.47 -12.60 0.97
C GLU A 93 5.89 -13.17 0.95
N GLN A 94 6.53 -13.16 -0.20
CA GLN A 94 7.90 -13.64 -0.38
C GLN A 94 8.90 -12.79 0.42
N SER A 95 8.74 -11.46 0.39
CA SER A 95 9.56 -10.54 1.15
C SER A 95 9.49 -10.84 2.66
N ILE A 96 8.28 -10.95 3.20
CA ILE A 96 8.07 -11.23 4.63
C ILE A 96 8.67 -12.59 5.00
N ARG A 97 8.37 -13.66 4.27
CA ARG A 97 8.90 -15.01 4.53
C ARG A 97 10.44 -15.05 4.47
N LYS A 98 11.05 -14.30 3.57
CA LYS A 98 12.51 -14.27 3.40
C LYS A 98 13.21 -13.48 4.51
N ARG A 99 12.62 -12.38 4.98
CA ARG A 99 13.28 -11.42 5.85
C ARG A 99 12.87 -11.49 7.32
N CYS A 100 11.69 -12.03 7.63
CA CYS A 100 11.20 -12.15 9.00
C CYS A 100 11.37 -13.60 9.49
N LYS A 101 12.47 -13.90 10.14
CA LYS A 101 12.75 -15.24 10.74
C LYS A 101 12.57 -15.26 12.25
N LYS A 102 12.70 -14.11 12.90
CA LYS A 102 12.60 -13.91 14.35
C LYS A 102 11.72 -12.70 14.64
N VAL A 103 11.26 -12.58 15.90
CA VAL A 103 10.44 -11.44 16.33
C VAL A 103 11.15 -10.09 16.11
N GLN A 104 12.46 -10.02 16.36
CA GLN A 104 13.25 -8.81 16.11
C GLN A 104 13.25 -8.41 14.63
N ASP A 105 13.28 -9.39 13.73
CA ASP A 105 13.23 -9.12 12.28
C ASP A 105 11.92 -8.44 11.91
N ILE A 106 10.81 -8.84 12.54
CA ILE A 106 9.49 -8.24 12.31
C ILE A 106 9.47 -6.77 12.73
N GLN A 107 10.01 -6.45 13.91
CA GLN A 107 10.10 -5.08 14.36
C GLN A 107 10.95 -4.23 13.40
N THR A 108 12.11 -4.76 12.99
CA THR A 108 12.98 -4.12 12.02
C THR A 108 12.29 -3.93 10.67
N TYR A 109 11.59 -4.96 10.18
CA TYR A 109 10.84 -4.92 8.94
C TYR A 109 9.74 -3.86 8.97
N MET A 110 8.94 -3.84 10.02
CA MET A 110 7.86 -2.85 10.19
C MET A 110 8.40 -1.42 10.34
N TYR A 111 9.53 -1.25 11.02
CA TYR A 111 10.20 0.05 11.10
C TYR A 111 10.68 0.53 9.71
N GLN A 112 11.31 -0.35 8.93
CA GLN A 112 11.73 -0.04 7.55
C GLN A 112 10.53 0.26 6.65
N PHE A 113 9.44 -0.48 6.80
CA PHE A 113 8.22 -0.21 6.06
C PHE A 113 7.58 1.12 6.46
N SER A 114 7.63 1.50 7.72
CA SER A 114 7.17 2.83 8.17
C SER A 114 7.99 3.95 7.53
N GLY A 115 9.33 3.84 7.50
CA GLY A 115 10.18 4.79 6.80
C GLY A 115 9.88 4.86 5.29
N PHE A 116 9.72 3.71 4.66
CA PHE A 116 9.32 3.62 3.24
C PHE A 116 8.01 4.37 2.97
N THR A 117 6.99 4.16 3.81
CA THR A 117 5.69 4.82 3.64
C THR A 117 5.77 6.33 3.91
N GLN A 118 6.58 6.77 4.86
CA GLN A 118 6.80 8.19 5.15
C GLN A 118 7.44 8.90 3.95
N ASP A 119 8.50 8.34 3.38
CA ASP A 119 9.15 8.90 2.20
C ASP A 119 8.21 8.87 0.97
N LEU A 120 7.38 7.84 0.85
CA LEU A 120 6.37 7.76 -0.19
C LEU A 120 5.32 8.89 -0.07
N MET A 121 4.89 9.21 1.14
CA MET A 121 3.97 10.33 1.39
C MET A 121 4.64 11.68 1.04
N MET A 122 5.91 11.86 1.37
CA MET A 122 6.68 13.05 1.00
C MET A 122 6.83 13.17 -0.52
N LEU A 123 7.16 12.07 -1.22
CA LEU A 123 7.24 12.03 -2.66
C LEU A 123 5.92 12.41 -3.30
N THR A 124 4.82 11.79 -2.84
CA THR A 124 3.47 12.06 -3.35
C THR A 124 3.11 13.53 -3.16
N GLY A 125 3.36 14.11 -1.99
CA GLY A 125 3.14 15.52 -1.72
C GLY A 125 3.94 16.45 -2.65
N ASN A 126 5.19 16.10 -2.94
CA ASN A 126 6.03 16.86 -3.87
C ASN A 126 5.54 16.73 -5.31
N LEU A 127 5.23 15.52 -5.78
CA LEU A 127 4.72 15.31 -7.14
C LEU A 127 3.37 16.00 -7.39
N MET A 128 2.56 16.19 -6.35
CA MET A 128 1.29 16.89 -6.48
C MET A 128 1.42 18.42 -6.66
N LYS A 129 2.58 18.99 -6.30
CA LYS A 129 2.88 20.41 -6.58
C LYS A 129 3.11 20.66 -8.07
N PHE A 130 3.55 19.66 -8.81
CA PHE A 130 3.74 19.75 -10.26
C PHE A 130 2.37 19.60 -10.94
N LYS A 131 1.75 20.74 -11.25
CA LYS A 131 0.48 20.79 -11.96
C LYS A 131 0.67 20.20 -13.36
N LEU A 132 0.25 18.97 -13.57
CA LEU A 132 0.03 18.46 -14.91
C LEU A 132 -1.09 19.30 -15.53
N ARG A 133 -0.75 20.20 -16.44
CA ARG A 133 -1.70 21.05 -17.19
C ARG A 133 -2.43 20.21 -18.23
N VAL A 134 -3.24 19.27 -17.79
CA VAL A 134 -4.07 18.48 -18.69
C VAL A 134 -5.53 18.84 -18.42
N PRO A 135 -6.31 19.20 -19.44
CA PRO A 135 -7.73 19.44 -19.26
C PRO A 135 -8.44 18.28 -18.60
N SER A 136 -9.41 18.55 -17.73
CA SER A 136 -10.09 17.56 -16.90
C SER A 136 -10.81 16.44 -17.67
N PHE A 137 -11.17 16.68 -18.93
CA PHE A 137 -11.80 15.68 -19.80
C PHE A 137 -10.82 14.60 -20.34
N PHE A 138 -9.50 14.78 -20.18
CA PHE A 138 -8.50 13.76 -20.56
C PHE A 138 -8.08 12.87 -19.38
N LYS A 139 -9.02 12.23 -18.71
CA LYS A 139 -8.71 11.34 -17.55
C LYS A 139 -7.70 10.24 -17.90
N SER A 140 -7.81 9.65 -19.09
CA SER A 140 -6.88 8.62 -19.57
C SER A 140 -5.48 9.21 -19.81
N ALA A 141 -5.37 10.41 -20.39
CA ALA A 141 -4.10 11.08 -20.59
C ALA A 141 -3.40 11.39 -19.26
N ILE A 142 -4.15 11.84 -18.23
CA ILE A 142 -3.60 12.10 -16.89
C ILE A 142 -3.03 10.81 -16.29
N ARG A 143 -3.74 9.68 -16.44
CA ARG A 143 -3.27 8.37 -15.96
C ARG A 143 -1.94 7.99 -16.65
N THR A 144 -1.90 8.02 -17.98
CA THR A 144 -0.73 7.65 -18.77
C THR A 144 0.47 8.57 -18.48
N MET A 145 0.23 9.89 -18.38
CA MET A 145 1.30 10.84 -18.04
C MET A 145 1.84 10.62 -16.62
N THR A 146 0.97 10.33 -15.65
CA THR A 146 1.40 10.06 -14.27
C THR A 146 2.20 8.76 -14.20
N GLU A 147 1.75 7.71 -14.89
CA GLU A 147 2.44 6.44 -14.97
C GLU A 147 3.83 6.61 -15.60
N LYS A 148 3.91 7.32 -16.74
CA LYS A 148 5.17 7.66 -17.38
C LYS A 148 6.09 8.44 -16.44
N THR A 149 5.57 9.47 -15.76
CA THR A 149 6.36 10.31 -14.85
C THR A 149 6.93 9.47 -13.70
N VAL A 150 6.12 8.64 -13.04
CA VAL A 150 6.58 7.75 -11.96
C VAL A 150 7.61 6.77 -12.50
N ASN A 151 7.35 6.15 -13.64
CA ASN A 151 8.29 5.22 -14.26
C ASN A 151 9.63 5.90 -14.60
N ASP A 152 9.61 7.06 -15.23
CA ASP A 152 10.83 7.80 -15.62
C ASP A 152 11.65 8.17 -14.37
N ILE A 153 11.01 8.66 -13.29
CA ILE A 153 11.70 8.96 -12.02
C ILE A 153 12.39 7.72 -11.44
N PHE A 154 11.70 6.58 -11.46
CA PHE A 154 12.22 5.34 -10.86
C PHE A 154 13.17 4.55 -11.76
N THR A 155 13.05 4.67 -13.08
CA THR A 155 13.90 3.92 -14.02
C THR A 155 15.06 4.75 -14.57
N LYS A 156 14.79 5.98 -15.00
CA LYS A 156 15.76 6.83 -15.72
C LYS A 156 16.43 7.87 -14.83
N ASN A 157 15.99 8.04 -13.59
CA ASN A 157 16.40 9.17 -12.73
C ASN A 157 16.12 10.55 -13.36
N ASP A 158 15.10 10.63 -14.21
CA ASP A 158 14.80 11.82 -14.99
C ASP A 158 13.80 12.71 -14.25
N PHE A 159 14.30 13.43 -13.26
CA PHE A 159 13.55 14.49 -12.60
C PHE A 159 14.50 15.56 -12.04
N SER A 160 14.30 16.79 -12.43
CA SER A 160 15.21 17.91 -12.12
C SER A 160 15.07 18.44 -10.68
N ASP A 161 14.01 18.11 -9.95
CA ASP A 161 13.83 18.60 -8.57
C ASP A 161 14.67 17.79 -7.57
N PRO A 162 15.64 18.42 -6.87
CA PRO A 162 16.52 17.70 -5.95
C PRO A 162 15.78 17.07 -4.75
N GLY A 163 14.68 17.68 -4.30
CA GLY A 163 13.87 17.16 -3.19
C GLY A 163 13.15 15.87 -3.59
N VAL A 164 12.60 15.83 -4.82
CA VAL A 164 11.99 14.62 -5.39
C VAL A 164 13.04 13.52 -5.52
N MET A 165 14.22 13.84 -6.09
CA MET A 165 15.26 12.83 -6.27
C MET A 165 15.79 12.27 -4.96
N LYS A 166 15.94 13.09 -3.94
CA LYS A 166 16.33 12.64 -2.59
C LYS A 166 15.34 11.60 -2.03
N THR A 167 14.05 11.89 -2.13
CA THR A 167 12.99 10.96 -1.68
C THR A 167 12.94 9.68 -2.50
N VAL A 168 13.16 9.75 -3.80
CA VAL A 168 13.22 8.57 -4.68
C VAL A 168 14.38 7.65 -4.28
N VAL A 169 15.55 8.21 -4.00
CA VAL A 169 16.71 7.42 -3.52
C VAL A 169 16.38 6.73 -2.19
N ALA A 170 15.78 7.44 -1.24
CA ALA A 170 15.39 6.87 0.06
C ALA A 170 14.35 5.74 -0.11
N ILE A 171 13.32 5.94 -0.94
CA ILE A 171 12.32 4.92 -1.25
C ILE A 171 12.97 3.66 -1.85
N ARG A 172 13.90 3.81 -2.80
CA ARG A 172 14.64 2.68 -3.38
C ARG A 172 15.45 1.92 -2.33
N GLN A 173 16.14 2.64 -1.44
CA GLN A 173 16.91 2.03 -0.35
C GLN A 173 16.02 1.22 0.59
N TYR A 174 14.85 1.76 0.99
CA TYR A 174 13.90 1.03 1.80
C TYR A 174 13.31 -0.17 1.06
N ALA A 175 12.91 -0.02 -0.19
CA ALA A 175 12.41 -1.12 -1.01
C ALA A 175 13.43 -2.26 -1.09
N GLN A 176 14.71 -1.94 -1.31
CA GLN A 176 15.80 -2.92 -1.35
C GLN A 176 15.98 -3.62 0.03
N LYS A 177 15.96 -2.88 1.13
CA LYS A 177 16.03 -3.44 2.49
C LYS A 177 14.85 -4.37 2.77
N LEU A 178 13.66 -3.99 2.33
CA LEU A 178 12.44 -4.80 2.42
C LEU A 178 12.43 -5.96 1.42
N GLY A 179 13.27 -5.94 0.39
CA GLY A 179 13.39 -6.99 -0.62
C GLY A 179 12.39 -6.91 -1.75
N PHE A 180 11.85 -5.73 -2.00
CA PHE A 180 10.97 -5.47 -3.14
C PHE A 180 11.76 -5.19 -4.41
N SER A 181 11.22 -5.66 -5.53
CA SER A 181 11.74 -5.33 -6.86
C SER A 181 11.48 -3.86 -7.21
N GLN A 182 12.24 -3.36 -8.19
CA GLN A 182 12.00 -2.03 -8.74
C GLN A 182 10.61 -1.93 -9.37
N GLN A 183 10.17 -2.98 -10.07
CA GLN A 183 8.85 -3.05 -10.70
C GLN A 183 7.73 -2.93 -9.65
N TRP A 184 7.81 -3.71 -8.58
CA TRP A 184 6.85 -3.64 -7.48
C TRP A 184 6.81 -2.23 -6.86
N THR A 185 8.00 -1.67 -6.60
CA THR A 185 8.14 -0.33 -6.02
C THR A 185 7.49 0.73 -6.90
N THR A 186 7.76 0.70 -8.20
CA THR A 186 7.18 1.63 -9.18
C THR A 186 5.64 1.51 -9.22
N ASN A 187 5.10 0.30 -9.26
CA ASN A 187 3.66 0.05 -9.26
C ASN A 187 2.99 0.57 -7.98
N PHE A 188 3.62 0.33 -6.83
CA PHE A 188 3.10 0.81 -5.55
C PHE A 188 3.08 2.34 -5.48
N VAL A 189 4.19 2.99 -5.81
CA VAL A 189 4.29 4.46 -5.85
C VAL A 189 3.26 5.06 -6.80
N TYR A 190 3.16 4.50 -8.00
CA TYR A 190 2.19 4.94 -8.99
C TYR A 190 0.75 4.88 -8.44
N ARG A 191 0.37 3.77 -7.81
CA ARG A 191 -0.97 3.61 -7.22
C ARG A 191 -1.24 4.65 -6.14
N VAL A 192 -0.29 4.88 -5.23
CA VAL A 192 -0.43 5.89 -4.16
C VAL A 192 -0.59 7.30 -4.74
N VAL A 193 0.23 7.66 -5.72
CA VAL A 193 0.14 8.98 -6.39
C VAL A 193 -1.22 9.15 -7.09
N MET A 194 -1.73 8.11 -7.75
CA MET A 194 -3.03 8.16 -8.42
C MET A 194 -4.19 8.32 -7.44
N LEU A 195 -4.17 7.62 -6.31
CA LEU A 195 -5.19 7.75 -5.28
C LEU A 195 -5.18 9.15 -4.65
N ALA A 196 -4.00 9.67 -4.33
CA ALA A 196 -3.86 11.02 -3.79
C ALA A 196 -4.36 12.11 -4.76
N LYS A 197 -4.16 11.94 -6.07
CA LYS A 197 -4.71 12.85 -7.08
C LYS A 197 -6.22 12.80 -7.16
N LYS A 198 -6.80 11.61 -7.03
CA LYS A 198 -8.26 11.42 -7.06
C LYS A 198 -8.95 12.12 -5.89
N GLU A 199 -8.34 12.10 -4.71
CA GLU A 199 -8.89 12.75 -3.51
C GLU A 199 -8.92 14.28 -3.61
N LYS A 200 -7.99 14.88 -4.35
CA LYS A 200 -7.90 16.35 -4.51
C LYS A 200 -8.77 16.91 -5.64
N GLN A 201 -9.38 16.06 -6.46
CA GLN A 201 -10.35 16.54 -7.45
C GLN A 201 -11.68 16.78 -6.74
N PRO A 202 -12.25 18.01 -6.77
CA PRO A 202 -13.59 18.22 -6.23
C PRO A 202 -14.55 17.27 -6.95
N GLN A 203 -15.34 16.56 -6.16
CA GLN A 203 -16.45 15.79 -6.70
C GLN A 203 -17.44 16.83 -7.26
N GLY A 204 -17.35 17.09 -8.57
CA GLY A 204 -18.31 17.92 -9.30
C GLY A 204 -19.58 17.15 -9.55
#